data_1c55587c0e52f52b7e8e235e1015003a
#
_entry.id   1c55587c0e52f52b7e8e235e1015003a
#
_cell.length_a   1.000
_cell.length_b   1.000
_cell.length_c   1.000
_cell.angle_alpha   90.00
_cell.angle_beta   90.00
_cell.angle_gamma   90.00
#
_symmetry.space_group_name_H-M   'P 1'
#
loop_
_entity.id
_entity.type
_entity.pdbx_description
1 polymer ?
#
loop_
_entity_poly.entity_id
_entity_poly.type
_entity_poly.pdbx_seq_one_letter_code
_entity_poly.pdbx_strand_id
1 'polypeptide(L)'
;RPESTVPTVSGPAASRAVGAGRGSWLRRLIVGPTSSPLETGLARINERLGLHTGYRPEVVRANAARIRVEATERMSRNIYYAPDMDGQAEPGEVVWIWAPSDGLDKPPRERAMLVVGRDRHAILGLLISPNPQHDGEEAWLDIGAGEWDSSGRQCWVRLDRVLEVSELGIRRQGALFPQRRFERIANRLRSTYHWG
;
A
#
# COMPACT_ATOMS: atom_id res chain seq x y z
N ARG A 1 43.10 55.88 -9.35
CA ARG A 1 44.58 55.72 -9.33
C ARG A 1 45.12 55.95 -7.93
N PRO A 2 46.19 55.29 -7.43
CA PRO A 2 47.04 54.29 -8.04
C PRO A 2 47.04 52.97 -7.24
N GLU A 3 47.37 51.88 -7.81
CA GLU A 3 48.70 51.20 -7.99
C GLU A 3 49.21 50.40 -6.80
N SER A 4 49.46 49.13 -7.14
CA SER A 4 50.71 48.36 -6.96
C SER A 4 50.90 47.73 -5.56
N THR A 5 51.28 46.51 -5.36
CA THR A 5 52.42 45.78 -5.91
C THR A 5 52.44 44.36 -5.39
N VAL A 6 52.81 43.40 -6.18
CA VAL A 6 53.30 42.06 -5.84
C VAL A 6 54.74 42.21 -5.37
N PRO A 7 55.31 41.31 -4.51
CA PRO A 7 56.37 40.48 -5.04
C PRO A 7 56.35 39.01 -4.64
N THR A 8 56.78 38.24 -5.60
CA THR A 8 57.37 36.90 -5.62
C THR A 8 58.66 36.82 -4.80
N VAL A 9 58.97 35.64 -4.23
CA VAL A 9 60.34 35.04 -4.17
C VAL A 9 60.26 33.60 -3.66
N SER A 10 60.54 32.62 -4.48
CA SER A 10 61.59 31.59 -4.52
C SER A 10 61.74 30.58 -3.36
N GLY A 11 61.75 29.32 -3.78
CA GLY A 11 62.16 28.18 -3.00
C GLY A 11 63.71 28.09 -2.74
N PRO A 12 64.24 27.03 -2.21
CA PRO A 12 64.52 25.78 -2.92
C PRO A 12 64.52 24.45 -2.14
N ALA A 13 64.42 23.35 -2.88
CA ALA A 13 65.22 22.14 -2.94
C ALA A 13 65.31 21.15 -1.74
N ALA A 14 64.82 19.97 -2.04
CA ALA A 14 65.43 18.63 -1.93
C ALA A 14 65.86 18.06 -0.57
N SER A 15 65.29 16.91 -0.23
CA SER A 15 66.11 15.69 -0.04
C SER A 15 65.26 14.41 0.12
N ARG A 16 65.78 13.36 -0.45
CA ARG A 16 65.31 11.96 -0.49
C ARG A 16 65.22 11.34 0.91
N ALA A 17 64.22 10.47 1.14
CA ALA A 17 64.46 9.20 1.81
C ALA A 17 63.42 8.15 1.42
N VAL A 18 63.91 7.03 0.98
CA VAL A 18 63.25 5.78 0.65
C VAL A 18 62.76 5.12 1.94
N GLY A 19 61.54 4.65 1.94
CA GLY A 19 60.98 3.88 3.05
C GLY A 19 59.82 3.04 2.57
N ALA A 20 60.08 1.78 2.18
CA ALA A 20 59.07 0.79 1.88
C ALA A 20 58.23 0.47 3.12
N GLY A 21 56.96 0.75 3.09
CA GLY A 21 56.01 0.35 4.11
C GLY A 21 54.77 -0.27 3.44
N ARG A 22 54.67 -1.58 3.57
CA ARG A 22 53.55 -2.40 3.12
C ARG A 22 52.26 -1.85 3.68
N GLY A 23 51.47 -1.19 2.86
CA GLY A 23 50.10 -0.79 3.18
C GLY A 23 49.18 -1.97 3.27
N SER A 24 48.79 -2.30 4.48
CA SER A 24 47.75 -3.24 4.82
C SER A 24 46.44 -2.78 4.14
N TRP A 25 45.93 -3.56 3.21
CA TRP A 25 44.59 -3.44 2.68
C TRP A 25 43.63 -3.93 3.75
N LEU A 26 43.25 -3.07 4.67
CA LEU A 26 42.07 -3.30 5.46
C LEU A 26 40.85 -3.28 4.53
N ARG A 27 40.49 -4.47 4.03
CA ARG A 27 39.14 -4.76 3.54
C ARG A 27 38.20 -4.38 4.69
N ARG A 28 37.57 -3.21 4.58
CA ARG A 28 36.36 -2.94 5.32
C ARG A 28 35.34 -3.99 4.83
N LEU A 29 35.24 -5.06 5.60
CA LEU A 29 34.06 -5.91 5.59
C LEU A 29 32.90 -5.00 5.98
N ILE A 30 32.14 -4.56 4.99
CA ILE A 30 30.79 -4.04 5.20
C ILE A 30 30.00 -5.26 5.66
N VAL A 31 29.98 -5.47 6.97
CA VAL A 31 29.01 -6.33 7.61
C VAL A 31 27.71 -5.60 7.40
N GLY A 32 26.94 -6.03 6.37
CA GLY A 32 25.54 -5.62 6.24
C GLY A 32 24.81 -5.90 7.55
N PRO A 33 23.75 -5.15 7.87
CA PRO A 33 23.03 -5.36 9.10
C PRO A 33 22.57 -6.82 9.15
N THR A 34 23.17 -7.62 10.02
CA THR A 34 22.72 -8.96 10.31
C THR A 34 21.38 -8.80 11.00
N SER A 35 20.31 -9.10 10.26
CA SER A 35 18.97 -9.13 10.84
C SER A 35 18.99 -10.08 12.05
N SER A 36 18.47 -9.61 13.17
CA SER A 36 18.43 -10.42 14.38
C SER A 36 17.52 -11.64 14.15
N PRO A 37 17.71 -12.76 14.86
CA PRO A 37 16.82 -13.91 14.79
C PRO A 37 15.34 -13.51 15.03
N LEU A 38 15.11 -12.51 15.87
CA LEU A 38 13.79 -11.95 16.13
C LEU A 38 13.21 -11.24 14.91
N GLU A 39 13.98 -10.40 14.24
CA GLU A 39 13.56 -9.72 13.01
C GLU A 39 13.25 -10.72 11.89
N THR A 40 14.06 -11.77 11.75
CA THR A 40 13.81 -12.85 10.80
C THR A 40 12.53 -13.62 11.15
N GLY A 41 12.28 -13.88 12.43
CA GLY A 41 11.05 -14.51 12.91
C GLY A 41 9.81 -13.65 12.64
N LEU A 42 9.88 -12.36 12.95
CA LEU A 42 8.80 -11.40 12.68
C LEU A 42 8.54 -11.25 11.18
N ALA A 43 9.58 -11.21 10.35
CA ALA A 43 9.43 -11.15 8.90
C ALA A 43 8.69 -12.38 8.36
N ARG A 44 9.00 -13.59 8.84
CA ARG A 44 8.29 -14.82 8.45
C ARG A 44 6.83 -14.84 8.91
N ILE A 45 6.55 -14.35 10.11
CA ILE A 45 5.17 -14.25 10.61
C ILE A 45 4.40 -13.24 9.75
N ASN A 46 4.97 -12.07 9.50
CA ASN A 46 4.35 -11.04 8.66
C ASN A 46 4.12 -11.54 7.23
N GLU A 47 5.06 -12.30 6.66
CA GLU A 47 4.91 -12.92 5.35
C GLU A 47 3.73 -13.92 5.34
N ARG A 48 3.63 -14.79 6.35
CA ARG A 48 2.52 -15.74 6.48
C ARG A 48 1.17 -15.06 6.69
N LEU A 49 1.14 -13.92 7.38
CA LEU A 49 -0.06 -13.11 7.60
C LEU A 49 -0.32 -12.17 6.42
N GLY A 50 0.52 -12.16 5.38
CA GLY A 50 0.45 -11.20 4.27
C GLY A 50 0.69 -9.75 4.69
N LEU A 51 1.22 -9.54 5.88
CA LEU A 51 1.61 -8.23 6.38
C LEU A 51 3.03 -7.94 5.88
N HIS A 52 3.17 -7.54 4.63
CA HIS A 52 4.47 -7.30 4.04
C HIS A 52 5.20 -6.16 4.75
N THR A 53 6.31 -6.49 5.40
CA THR A 53 7.30 -5.49 5.86
C THR A 53 7.95 -4.74 4.68
N GLY A 54 7.72 -5.18 3.47
CA GLY A 54 8.20 -4.61 2.22
C GLY A 54 7.17 -3.74 1.50
N TYR A 55 6.34 -2.98 2.24
CA TYR A 55 5.51 -1.96 1.59
C TYR A 55 6.37 -1.07 0.70
N ARG A 56 6.17 -1.17 -0.60
CA ARG A 56 6.85 -0.37 -1.62
C ARG A 56 5.85 0.61 -2.21
N PRO A 57 5.82 1.86 -1.72
CA PRO A 57 4.85 2.87 -2.17
C PRO A 57 4.89 3.07 -3.69
N GLU A 58 6.07 2.98 -4.30
CA GLU A 58 6.25 3.09 -5.73
C GLU A 58 5.58 1.93 -6.51
N VAL A 59 5.62 0.70 -6.00
CA VAL A 59 4.97 -0.45 -6.63
C VAL A 59 3.45 -0.31 -6.55
N VAL A 60 2.94 0.07 -5.39
CA VAL A 60 1.50 0.29 -5.19
C VAL A 60 1.00 1.43 -6.09
N ARG A 61 1.74 2.53 -6.17
CA ARG A 61 1.42 3.66 -7.05
C ARG A 61 1.48 3.29 -8.53
N ALA A 62 2.48 2.51 -8.95
CA ALA A 62 2.60 2.03 -10.33
C ALA A 62 1.43 1.10 -10.72
N ASN A 63 0.88 0.35 -9.77
CA ASN A 63 -0.29 -0.49 -10.02
C ASN A 63 -1.63 0.29 -9.96
N ALA A 64 -1.65 1.51 -9.45
CA ALA A 64 -2.86 2.34 -9.42
C ALA A 64 -3.43 2.59 -10.83
N ALA A 65 -2.58 2.73 -11.84
CA ALA A 65 -2.99 2.88 -13.24
C ALA A 65 -3.62 1.61 -13.84
N ARG A 66 -3.55 0.47 -13.14
CA ARG A 66 -4.10 -0.82 -13.58
C ARG A 66 -5.39 -1.20 -12.86
N ILE A 67 -5.92 -0.31 -12.02
CA ILE A 67 -7.21 -0.54 -11.38
C ILE A 67 -8.30 -0.47 -12.46
N ARG A 68 -9.05 -1.56 -12.60
CA ARG A 68 -10.24 -1.59 -13.44
C ARG A 68 -11.47 -1.32 -12.59
N VAL A 69 -12.35 -0.50 -13.09
CA VAL A 69 -13.62 -0.16 -12.42
C VAL A 69 -14.74 -0.68 -13.28
N GLU A 70 -15.48 -1.65 -12.76
CA GLU A 70 -16.56 -2.31 -13.47
C GLU A 70 -17.91 -2.09 -12.77
N ALA A 71 -18.98 -2.17 -13.53
CA ALA A 71 -20.31 -2.19 -12.94
C ALA A 71 -20.51 -3.46 -12.12
N THR A 72 -21.02 -3.34 -10.91
CA THR A 72 -21.18 -4.45 -9.95
C THR A 72 -21.99 -5.62 -10.52
N GLU A 73 -23.00 -5.33 -11.31
CA GLU A 73 -23.83 -6.35 -12.00
C GLU A 73 -23.02 -7.23 -12.97
N ARG A 74 -22.01 -6.66 -13.62
CA ARG A 74 -21.16 -7.40 -14.57
C ARG A 74 -20.15 -8.33 -13.87
N MET A 75 -19.92 -8.10 -12.59
CA MET A 75 -18.97 -8.85 -11.78
C MET A 75 -19.67 -9.81 -10.81
N SER A 76 -20.96 -10.08 -11.04
CA SER A 76 -21.81 -10.95 -10.23
C SER A 76 -21.17 -12.33 -10.02
N ARG A 77 -21.11 -12.75 -8.74
CA ARG A 77 -20.54 -14.03 -8.28
C ARG A 77 -21.05 -14.38 -6.89
N ASN A 78 -20.74 -15.58 -6.44
CA ASN A 78 -21.00 -15.95 -5.07
C ASN A 78 -20.17 -15.06 -4.12
N ILE A 79 -20.83 -14.50 -3.09
CA ILE A 79 -20.19 -13.70 -2.05
C ILE A 79 -20.34 -14.38 -0.70
N TYR A 80 -19.23 -14.52 0.00
CA TYR A 80 -19.15 -15.13 1.32
C TYR A 80 -18.14 -14.40 2.19
N TYR A 81 -18.28 -14.51 3.48
CA TYR A 81 -17.34 -13.96 4.46
C TYR A 81 -16.36 -15.05 4.88
N ALA A 82 -15.09 -14.92 4.55
CA ALA A 82 -14.06 -15.89 4.87
C ALA A 82 -12.66 -15.25 4.98
N PRO A 83 -12.45 -14.28 5.87
CA PRO A 83 -11.12 -13.75 6.10
C PRO A 83 -10.33 -14.76 6.93
N ASP A 84 -9.26 -15.36 6.39
CA ASP A 84 -8.47 -16.36 7.12
C ASP A 84 -7.03 -15.91 7.41
N MET A 85 -6.62 -14.74 6.92
CA MET A 85 -5.29 -14.16 7.18
C MET A 85 -4.12 -15.08 6.81
N ASP A 86 -4.30 -15.93 5.80
CA ASP A 86 -3.34 -16.93 5.35
C ASP A 86 -2.19 -16.37 4.46
N GLY A 87 -2.16 -15.08 4.28
CA GLY A 87 -1.18 -14.39 3.43
C GLY A 87 -1.79 -13.85 2.13
N GLN A 88 -3.03 -14.21 1.81
CA GLN A 88 -3.78 -13.70 0.70
C GLN A 88 -4.92 -12.80 1.20
N ALA A 89 -5.32 -11.80 0.41
CA ALA A 89 -6.45 -10.97 0.78
C ALA A 89 -7.76 -11.70 0.45
N GLU A 90 -8.59 -11.92 1.45
CA GLU A 90 -9.82 -12.72 1.35
C GLU A 90 -11.09 -11.88 1.59
N PRO A 91 -12.26 -12.33 1.12
CA PRO A 91 -13.52 -11.61 1.33
C PRO A 91 -13.80 -11.39 2.82
N GLY A 92 -13.99 -10.13 3.20
CA GLY A 92 -14.14 -9.72 4.59
C GLY A 92 -12.91 -9.01 5.16
N GLU A 93 -11.82 -8.92 4.42
CA GLU A 93 -10.68 -8.08 4.79
C GLU A 93 -10.79 -6.68 4.21
N VAL A 94 -10.17 -5.71 4.89
CA VAL A 94 -9.97 -4.35 4.38
C VAL A 94 -8.53 -4.20 3.96
N VAL A 95 -8.35 -3.72 2.74
CA VAL A 95 -7.04 -3.42 2.16
C VAL A 95 -6.98 -1.98 1.71
N TRP A 96 -5.78 -1.45 1.54
CA TRP A 96 -5.57 -0.09 1.05
C TRP A 96 -5.00 -0.12 -0.36
N ILE A 97 -5.56 0.70 -1.20
CA ILE A 97 -5.18 0.87 -2.59
C ILE A 97 -4.82 2.32 -2.86
N TRP A 98 -4.00 2.55 -3.86
CA TRP A 98 -3.71 3.89 -4.36
C TRP A 98 -4.63 4.19 -5.53
N ALA A 99 -5.75 4.82 -5.27
CA ALA A 99 -6.79 5.08 -6.27
C ALA A 99 -6.86 6.56 -6.64
N PRO A 100 -7.26 6.89 -7.88
CA PRO A 100 -7.60 8.25 -8.26
C PRO A 100 -8.65 8.81 -7.32
N SER A 101 -8.54 10.09 -7.01
CA SER A 101 -9.59 10.81 -6.28
C SER A 101 -10.79 11.08 -7.18
N ASP A 102 -11.96 11.21 -6.57
CA ASP A 102 -13.13 11.71 -7.27
C ASP A 102 -12.83 13.11 -7.83
N GLY A 103 -12.82 13.24 -9.15
CA GLY A 103 -12.43 14.44 -9.90
C GLY A 103 -11.07 14.28 -10.60
N LEU A 104 -11.05 14.64 -11.88
CA LEU A 104 -9.88 14.50 -12.77
C LEU A 104 -8.66 15.32 -12.32
N ASP A 105 -8.87 16.32 -11.47
CA ASP A 105 -7.83 17.28 -11.06
C ASP A 105 -7.17 16.96 -9.71
N LYS A 106 -7.62 15.88 -9.04
CA LYS A 106 -7.07 15.52 -7.74
C LYS A 106 -6.05 14.38 -7.86
N PRO A 107 -4.89 14.49 -7.21
CA PRO A 107 -3.90 13.43 -7.24
C PRO A 107 -4.44 12.14 -6.62
N PRO A 108 -4.01 10.97 -7.09
CA PRO A 108 -4.33 9.69 -6.47
C PRO A 108 -3.93 9.71 -5.00
N ARG A 109 -4.73 9.06 -4.16
CA ARG A 109 -4.47 8.91 -2.73
C ARG A 109 -4.74 7.48 -2.26
N GLU A 110 -4.22 7.15 -1.11
CA GLU A 110 -4.54 5.87 -0.47
C GLU A 110 -5.98 5.85 0.02
N ARG A 111 -6.68 4.76 -0.31
CA ARG A 111 -8.11 4.57 0.02
C ARG A 111 -8.35 3.15 0.51
N ALA A 112 -9.21 3.01 1.49
CA ALA A 112 -9.65 1.72 1.97
C ALA A 112 -10.60 1.06 0.96
N MET A 113 -10.48 -0.26 0.83
CA MET A 113 -11.30 -1.10 -0.03
C MET A 113 -11.69 -2.37 0.73
N LEU A 114 -12.97 -2.69 0.76
CA LEU A 114 -13.46 -3.94 1.30
C LEU A 114 -13.33 -5.04 0.24
N VAL A 115 -12.62 -6.11 0.54
CA VAL A 115 -12.52 -7.27 -0.34
C VAL A 115 -13.83 -8.04 -0.32
N VAL A 116 -14.39 -8.30 -1.51
CA VAL A 116 -15.65 -9.05 -1.70
C VAL A 116 -15.48 -10.29 -2.59
N GLY A 117 -14.30 -10.47 -3.17
CA GLY A 117 -14.00 -11.63 -3.99
C GLY A 117 -12.59 -11.62 -4.53
N ARG A 118 -12.21 -12.72 -5.19
CA ARG A 118 -10.94 -12.89 -5.89
C ARG A 118 -11.17 -13.48 -7.26
N ASP A 119 -10.30 -13.15 -8.20
CA ASP A 119 -10.19 -13.78 -9.48
C ASP A 119 -8.71 -14.00 -9.83
N ARG A 120 -8.22 -15.24 -9.63
CA ARG A 120 -6.81 -15.62 -9.80
C ARG A 120 -5.86 -14.71 -9.02
N HIS A 121 -5.27 -13.72 -9.68
CA HIS A 121 -4.32 -12.75 -9.11
C HIS A 121 -4.92 -11.35 -8.90
N ALA A 122 -6.20 -11.20 -9.14
CA ALA A 122 -6.93 -9.96 -8.92
C ALA A 122 -7.80 -10.04 -7.68
N ILE A 123 -7.83 -8.95 -6.95
CA ILE A 123 -8.70 -8.73 -5.80
C ILE A 123 -9.88 -7.89 -6.28
N LEU A 124 -11.08 -8.32 -5.92
CA LEU A 124 -12.31 -7.59 -6.20
C LEU A 124 -12.77 -6.92 -4.92
N GLY A 125 -13.03 -5.64 -4.99
CA GLY A 125 -13.40 -4.90 -3.80
C GLY A 125 -14.31 -3.72 -4.04
N LEU A 126 -14.90 -3.25 -2.95
CA LEU A 126 -15.77 -2.09 -2.90
C LEU A 126 -15.05 -0.93 -2.21
N LEU A 127 -15.09 0.23 -2.82
CA LEU A 127 -14.44 1.43 -2.28
C LEU A 127 -15.12 1.90 -1.00
N ILE A 128 -14.33 2.21 0.02
CA ILE A 128 -14.77 2.85 1.26
C ILE A 128 -14.43 4.34 1.22
N SER A 129 -15.35 5.18 1.63
CA SER A 129 -15.18 6.63 1.64
C SER A 129 -15.74 7.27 2.92
N PRO A 130 -15.00 8.18 3.57
CA PRO A 130 -15.47 8.94 4.70
C PRO A 130 -16.18 10.26 4.30
N ASN A 131 -16.55 10.41 3.03
CA ASN A 131 -17.21 11.63 2.57
C ASN A 131 -18.69 11.64 2.97
N PRO A 132 -19.14 12.58 3.83
CA PRO A 132 -20.52 12.62 4.30
C PRO A 132 -21.55 12.95 3.19
N GLN A 133 -21.11 13.40 2.02
CA GLN A 133 -22.01 13.62 0.89
C GLN A 133 -22.62 12.31 0.36
N HIS A 134 -22.06 11.17 0.72
CA HIS A 134 -22.61 9.85 0.35
C HIS A 134 -23.81 9.43 1.17
N ASP A 135 -24.14 10.19 2.21
CA ASP A 135 -25.32 9.91 3.00
C ASP A 135 -26.61 10.15 2.16
N GLY A 136 -27.45 9.11 2.10
CA GLY A 136 -28.66 9.12 1.30
C GLY A 136 -28.47 8.85 -0.21
N GLU A 137 -27.22 8.70 -0.70
CA GLU A 137 -26.99 8.24 -2.08
C GLU A 137 -27.28 6.75 -2.22
N GLU A 138 -28.11 6.36 -3.18
CA GLU A 138 -28.54 4.95 -3.40
C GLU A 138 -27.36 4.00 -3.66
N ALA A 139 -26.31 4.49 -4.34
CA ALA A 139 -25.13 3.72 -4.68
C ALA A 139 -24.19 3.49 -3.46
N TRP A 140 -24.47 4.11 -2.33
CA TRP A 140 -23.63 4.05 -1.15
C TRP A 140 -24.38 3.50 0.05
N LEU A 141 -23.73 2.63 0.81
CA LEU A 141 -24.26 2.06 2.03
C LEU A 141 -23.44 2.53 3.22
N ASP A 142 -24.10 3.07 4.22
CA ASP A 142 -23.50 3.43 5.49
C ASP A 142 -22.96 2.17 6.19
N ILE A 143 -21.67 2.19 6.52
CA ILE A 143 -20.96 1.11 7.22
C ILE A 143 -20.44 1.55 8.59
N GLY A 144 -20.63 2.81 8.97
CA GLY A 144 -20.15 3.36 10.23
C GLY A 144 -18.64 3.56 10.29
N ALA A 145 -18.16 3.91 11.48
CA ALA A 145 -16.74 3.99 11.77
C ALA A 145 -16.12 2.60 12.01
N GLY A 146 -14.82 2.49 11.73
CA GLY A 146 -14.06 1.25 11.92
C GLY A 146 -12.59 1.43 11.57
N GLU A 147 -11.82 0.33 11.60
CA GLU A 147 -10.37 0.32 11.35
C GLU A 147 -9.98 0.75 9.92
N TRP A 148 -10.96 0.87 9.02
CA TRP A 148 -10.74 1.37 7.66
C TRP A 148 -10.54 2.89 7.55
N ASP A 149 -10.76 3.62 8.63
CA ASP A 149 -10.45 5.05 8.73
C ASP A 149 -9.78 5.37 10.06
N SER A 150 -8.51 5.74 10.02
CA SER A 150 -7.69 6.03 11.20
C SER A 150 -8.19 7.21 12.03
N SER A 151 -9.04 8.06 11.45
CA SER A 151 -9.67 9.19 12.14
C SER A 151 -10.99 8.82 12.79
N GLY A 152 -11.45 7.57 12.67
CA GLY A 152 -12.70 7.09 13.27
C GLY A 152 -13.96 7.74 12.70
N ARG A 153 -13.90 8.25 11.47
CA ARG A 153 -15.04 8.91 10.83
C ARG A 153 -16.08 7.91 10.36
N GLN A 154 -17.32 8.38 10.28
CA GLN A 154 -18.38 7.70 9.55
C GLN A 154 -17.93 7.42 8.12
N CYS A 155 -18.18 6.23 7.61
CA CYS A 155 -17.82 5.80 6.26
C CYS A 155 -18.98 5.12 5.55
N TRP A 156 -18.90 5.16 4.23
CA TRP A 156 -19.83 4.52 3.31
C TRP A 156 -19.07 3.62 2.36
N VAL A 157 -19.69 2.54 1.93
CA VAL A 157 -19.15 1.63 0.90
C VAL A 157 -19.93 1.80 -0.39
N ARG A 158 -19.20 1.88 -1.51
CA ARG A 158 -19.81 2.02 -2.82
C ARG A 158 -20.27 0.68 -3.36
N LEU A 159 -21.54 0.56 -3.76
CA LEU A 159 -22.15 -0.70 -4.19
C LEU A 159 -22.23 -0.87 -5.69
N ASP A 160 -22.36 0.22 -6.46
CA ASP A 160 -22.62 0.18 -7.92
C ASP A 160 -21.36 -0.12 -8.76
N ARG A 161 -20.16 -0.09 -8.14
CA ARG A 161 -18.88 -0.31 -8.79
C ARG A 161 -18.00 -1.26 -8.00
N VAL A 162 -17.44 -2.24 -8.70
CA VAL A 162 -16.38 -3.12 -8.19
C VAL A 162 -15.06 -2.67 -8.76
N LEU A 163 -14.06 -2.63 -7.91
CA LEU A 163 -12.67 -2.40 -8.27
C LEU A 163 -11.98 -3.75 -8.44
N GLU A 164 -11.37 -3.97 -9.58
CA GLU A 164 -10.46 -5.09 -9.82
C GLU A 164 -9.03 -4.58 -9.71
N VAL A 165 -8.30 -5.09 -8.73
CA VAL A 165 -6.96 -4.62 -8.36
C VAL A 165 -6.00 -5.80 -8.32
N SER A 166 -4.80 -5.62 -8.88
CA SER A 166 -3.74 -6.62 -8.71
C SER A 166 -3.37 -6.79 -7.23
N GLU A 167 -3.11 -8.00 -6.80
CA GLU A 167 -2.63 -8.28 -5.44
C GLU A 167 -1.35 -7.51 -5.09
N LEU A 168 -0.49 -7.21 -6.06
CA LEU A 168 0.68 -6.35 -5.89
C LEU A 168 0.33 -4.86 -5.71
N GLY A 169 -0.91 -4.47 -6.00
CA GLY A 169 -1.40 -3.10 -5.90
C GLY A 169 -2.11 -2.78 -4.60
N ILE A 170 -2.14 -3.70 -3.64
CA ILE A 170 -2.78 -3.52 -2.34
C ILE A 170 -1.75 -3.41 -1.21
N ARG A 171 -2.14 -2.73 -0.14
CA ARG A 171 -1.45 -2.74 1.15
C ARG A 171 -2.38 -3.35 2.19
N ARG A 172 -1.91 -4.39 2.88
CA ARG A 172 -2.65 -5.06 3.95
C ARG A 172 -2.16 -4.58 5.30
N GLN A 173 -3.07 -4.49 6.25
CA GLN A 173 -2.78 -4.15 7.65
C GLN A 173 -3.39 -5.15 8.63
N GLY A 174 -4.00 -6.22 8.14
CA GLY A 174 -4.71 -7.17 8.96
C GLY A 174 -6.04 -6.66 9.50
N ALA A 175 -6.65 -5.66 8.86
CA ALA A 175 -7.93 -5.13 9.26
C ALA A 175 -9.06 -6.04 8.78
N LEU A 176 -9.87 -6.52 9.71
CA LEU A 176 -11.03 -7.35 9.43
C LEU A 176 -12.29 -6.50 9.44
N PHE A 177 -13.14 -6.71 8.44
CA PHE A 177 -14.44 -6.09 8.40
C PHE A 177 -15.44 -6.89 9.27
N PRO A 178 -16.26 -6.26 10.13
CA PRO A 178 -17.18 -6.98 10.99
C PRO A 178 -18.19 -7.79 10.18
N GLN A 179 -18.29 -9.10 10.47
CA GLN A 179 -19.12 -10.04 9.71
C GLN A 179 -20.57 -9.57 9.53
N ARG A 180 -21.21 -9.06 10.58
CA ARG A 180 -22.60 -8.57 10.51
C ARG A 180 -22.77 -7.40 9.52
N ARG A 181 -21.77 -6.52 9.43
CA ARG A 181 -21.78 -5.42 8.46
C ARG A 181 -21.49 -5.93 7.04
N PHE A 182 -20.61 -6.93 6.91
CA PHE A 182 -20.34 -7.59 5.64
C PHE A 182 -21.62 -8.25 5.07
N GLU A 183 -22.37 -8.98 5.91
CA GLU A 183 -23.61 -9.61 5.48
C GLU A 183 -24.68 -8.60 5.03
N ARG A 184 -24.72 -7.41 5.62
CA ARG A 184 -25.60 -6.33 5.11
C ARG A 184 -25.22 -5.92 3.70
N ILE A 185 -23.92 -5.81 3.42
CA ILE A 185 -23.39 -5.50 2.09
C ILE A 185 -23.71 -6.65 1.13
N ALA A 186 -23.40 -7.88 1.52
CA ALA A 186 -23.69 -9.08 0.72
C ALA A 186 -25.16 -9.20 0.34
N ASN A 187 -26.07 -8.99 1.30
CA ASN A 187 -27.49 -9.00 1.04
C ASN A 187 -27.92 -7.90 0.04
N ARG A 188 -27.30 -6.73 0.12
CA ARG A 188 -27.57 -5.65 -0.84
C ARG A 188 -27.03 -5.99 -2.24
N LEU A 189 -25.86 -6.62 -2.32
CA LEU A 189 -25.31 -7.09 -3.59
C LEU A 189 -26.19 -8.18 -4.22
N ARG A 190 -26.70 -9.11 -3.40
CA ARG A 190 -27.62 -10.17 -3.86
C ARG A 190 -28.94 -9.59 -4.37
N SER A 191 -29.57 -8.73 -3.58
CA SER A 191 -30.91 -8.20 -3.91
C SER A 191 -30.91 -7.21 -5.07
N THR A 192 -29.86 -6.42 -5.23
CA THR A 192 -29.83 -5.31 -6.20
C THR A 192 -28.97 -5.59 -7.41
N TYR A 193 -27.87 -6.34 -7.25
CA TYR A 193 -26.85 -6.55 -8.29
C TYR A 193 -26.69 -8.02 -8.69
N HIS A 194 -27.62 -8.88 -8.28
CA HIS A 194 -27.71 -10.30 -8.67
C HIS A 194 -26.49 -11.15 -8.31
N TRP A 195 -25.81 -10.83 -7.22
CA TRP A 195 -24.76 -11.69 -6.67
C TRP A 195 -25.39 -12.93 -6.00
N GLY A 196 -24.60 -14.06 -5.93
CA GLY A 196 -25.02 -15.32 -5.31
C GLY A 196 -24.72 -15.43 -3.81
#